data_7ac2f776b601e1bb0476c65b59d0ef84
#
_entry.id   7ac2f776b601e1bb0476c65b59d0ef84
#
_cell.length_a   1.000
_cell.length_b   1.000
_cell.length_c   1.000
_cell.angle_alpha   90.00
_cell.angle_beta   90.00
_cell.angle_gamma   90.00
#
_symmetry.space_group_name_H-M   'P 1'
#
loop_
_entity.id
_entity.type
_entity.pdbx_description
1 polymer ?
#
loop_
_entity_poly.entity_id
_entity_poly.type
_entity_poly.pdbx_seq_one_letter_code
_entity_poly.pdbx_strand_id
1 'polypeptide(L)'
;VGEDITHNIPAFLNVPLTIPHKERLVITGESFIPTNDFERLKDTLRDGNGKPYKNGRNFASGSVRSLDPKNCIGRCVRFLPFNVLEGMEDVPFPDSRACKLEGLTHLGFGYCPFFSISGTGLSREYAEKFIQELVSTAANLHLPIDGIVMIFDSLSYSKSCGKTGHHY
;
A
#
# COMPACT_ATOMS: atom_id res chain seq x y z
N VAL A 1 -10.15 14.24 9.03
CA VAL A 1 -9.21 14.18 10.18
C VAL A 1 -8.77 12.74 10.33
N GLY A 2 -7.46 12.48 10.30
CA GLY A 2 -6.87 11.14 10.49
C GLY A 2 -6.61 10.85 11.97
N GLU A 3 -6.27 9.59 12.27
CA GLU A 3 -5.81 9.17 13.59
C GLU A 3 -4.30 8.98 13.59
N ASP A 4 -3.61 9.35 14.67
CA ASP A 4 -2.19 9.07 14.86
C ASP A 4 -2.01 7.64 15.37
N ILE A 5 -1.35 6.82 14.54
CA ILE A 5 -1.04 5.42 14.85
C ILE A 5 0.46 5.16 15.01
N THR A 6 1.26 6.20 15.21
CA THR A 6 2.73 6.10 15.29
C THR A 6 3.19 5.06 16.29
N HIS A 7 2.49 4.93 17.43
CA HIS A 7 2.79 3.94 18.47
C HIS A 7 2.67 2.49 18.01
N ASN A 8 1.93 2.21 16.92
CA ASN A 8 1.77 0.87 16.35
C ASN A 8 2.76 0.56 15.22
N ILE A 9 3.51 1.55 14.70
CA ILE A 9 4.45 1.33 13.60
C ILE A 9 5.49 0.24 13.90
N PRO A 10 6.05 0.11 15.12
CA PRO A 10 7.00 -0.97 15.42
C PRO A 10 6.42 -2.40 15.32
N ALA A 11 5.10 -2.54 15.27
CA ALA A 11 4.43 -3.83 15.09
C ALA A 11 4.25 -4.24 13.63
N PHE A 12 4.50 -3.33 12.68
CA PHE A 12 4.45 -3.64 11.26
C PHE A 12 5.66 -4.49 10.83
N LEU A 13 5.42 -5.57 10.11
CA LEU A 13 6.47 -6.52 9.76
C LEU A 13 7.40 -6.04 8.64
N ASN A 14 7.00 -5.04 7.88
CA ASN A 14 7.73 -4.58 6.67
C ASN A 14 7.94 -3.06 6.60
N VAL A 15 7.77 -2.35 7.70
CA VAL A 15 8.11 -0.93 7.79
C VAL A 15 9.49 -0.82 8.44
N PRO A 16 10.50 -0.27 7.75
CA PRO A 16 11.81 -0.04 8.34
C PRO A 16 11.71 0.98 9.48
N LEU A 17 12.29 0.67 10.64
CA LEU A 17 12.30 1.57 11.80
C LEU A 17 13.30 2.71 11.66
N THR A 18 14.27 2.57 10.76
CA THR A 18 15.27 3.57 10.43
C THR A 18 15.52 3.56 8.93
N ILE A 19 15.66 4.73 8.34
CA ILE A 19 15.97 4.89 6.91
C ILE A 19 17.14 5.88 6.73
N PRO A 20 17.96 5.76 5.69
CA PRO A 20 19.07 6.68 5.44
C PRO A 20 18.62 8.06 4.95
N HIS A 21 17.35 8.21 4.55
CA HIS A 21 16.77 9.46 4.08
C HIS A 21 16.63 10.45 5.25
N LYS A 22 17.11 11.68 5.11
CA LYS A 22 17.13 12.69 6.18
C LYS A 22 16.12 13.82 5.99
N GLU A 23 15.61 13.95 4.77
CA GLU A 23 14.65 14.99 4.43
C GLU A 23 13.22 14.49 4.68
N ARG A 24 12.25 15.37 4.47
CA ARG A 24 10.85 15.00 4.61
C ARG A 24 10.46 13.99 3.55
N LEU A 25 9.89 12.87 3.98
CA LEU A 25 9.35 11.82 3.11
C LEU A 25 7.90 11.54 3.51
N VAL A 26 6.97 11.70 2.57
CA VAL A 26 5.56 11.40 2.78
C VAL A 26 5.11 10.33 1.81
N ILE A 27 4.78 9.17 2.36
CA ILE A 27 4.34 7.99 1.62
C ILE A 27 2.89 7.70 1.97
N THR A 28 2.08 7.41 0.97
CA THR A 28 0.73 6.87 1.17
C THR A 28 0.67 5.41 0.74
N GLY A 29 -0.09 4.64 1.47
CA GLY A 29 -0.22 3.21 1.25
C GLY A 29 -1.39 2.63 2.04
N GLU A 30 -1.56 1.34 1.97
CA GLU A 30 -2.58 0.62 2.74
C GLU A 30 -1.94 -0.32 3.77
N SER A 31 -2.49 -0.30 4.96
CA SER A 31 -2.17 -1.29 5.99
C SER A 31 -3.01 -2.54 5.75
N PHE A 32 -2.36 -3.68 5.64
CA PHE A 32 -3.04 -4.93 5.33
C PHE A 32 -2.48 -6.10 6.13
N ILE A 33 -3.23 -7.20 6.11
CA ILE A 33 -2.80 -8.50 6.60
C ILE A 33 -2.90 -9.45 5.40
N PRO A 34 -1.82 -10.20 5.05
CA PRO A 34 -1.86 -11.17 3.98
C PRO A 34 -3.00 -12.17 4.15
N THR A 35 -3.60 -12.60 3.05
CA THR A 35 -4.78 -13.49 3.08
C THR A 35 -4.51 -14.80 3.82
N ASN A 36 -3.33 -15.40 3.63
CA ASN A 36 -2.89 -16.60 4.34
C ASN A 36 -2.72 -16.37 5.85
N ASP A 37 -2.19 -15.21 6.25
CA ASP A 37 -2.06 -14.85 7.67
C ASP A 37 -3.44 -14.59 8.30
N PHE A 38 -4.34 -13.92 7.58
CA PHE A 38 -5.71 -13.73 8.04
C PHE A 38 -6.43 -15.06 8.26
N GLU A 39 -6.36 -15.98 7.30
CA GLU A 39 -6.98 -17.31 7.42
C GLU A 39 -6.46 -18.08 8.65
N ARG A 40 -5.17 -17.99 8.94
CA ARG A 40 -4.56 -18.61 10.13
C ARG A 40 -5.00 -17.97 11.44
N LEU A 41 -5.26 -16.66 11.46
CA LEU A 41 -5.52 -15.89 12.68
C LEU A 41 -7.01 -15.67 12.97
N LYS A 42 -7.89 -15.72 11.97
CA LYS A 42 -9.31 -15.33 12.09
C LYS A 42 -10.09 -16.03 13.20
N ASP A 43 -9.75 -17.28 13.50
CA ASP A 43 -10.47 -18.09 14.50
C ASP A 43 -9.97 -17.84 15.92
N THR A 44 -8.78 -17.27 16.08
CA THR A 44 -8.14 -17.05 17.38
C THR A 44 -8.35 -15.66 17.93
N LEU A 45 -8.62 -14.68 17.05
CA LEU A 45 -8.71 -13.28 17.43
C LEU A 45 -10.16 -12.75 17.34
N ARG A 46 -10.45 -11.81 18.22
CA ARG A 46 -11.77 -11.17 18.34
C ARG A 46 -11.61 -9.65 18.27
N ASP A 47 -12.65 -8.98 17.80
CA ASP A 47 -12.76 -7.51 17.84
C ASP A 47 -13.01 -7.02 19.28
N GLY A 48 -13.06 -5.69 19.46
CA GLY A 48 -13.35 -5.07 20.77
C GLY A 48 -14.69 -5.46 21.39
N ASN A 49 -15.61 -6.08 20.61
CA ASN A 49 -16.90 -6.58 21.06
C ASN A 49 -16.92 -8.11 21.25
N GLY A 50 -15.78 -8.77 21.17
CA GLY A 50 -15.65 -10.21 21.31
C GLY A 50 -16.10 -11.02 20.08
N LYS A 51 -16.37 -10.37 18.93
CA LYS A 51 -16.82 -11.04 17.70
C LYS A 51 -15.61 -11.38 16.79
N PRO A 52 -15.70 -12.47 16.02
CA PRO A 52 -14.68 -12.77 15.02
C PRO A 52 -14.65 -11.68 13.92
N TYR A 53 -13.47 -11.39 13.43
CA TYR A 53 -13.31 -10.48 12.29
C TYR A 53 -13.87 -11.10 11.01
N LYS A 54 -14.65 -10.32 10.26
CA LYS A 54 -15.32 -10.80 9.05
C LYS A 54 -14.39 -10.92 7.84
N ASN A 55 -13.36 -10.07 7.78
CA ASN A 55 -12.38 -10.04 6.68
C ASN A 55 -11.05 -9.43 7.14
N GLY A 56 -10.00 -9.62 6.34
CA GLY A 56 -8.66 -9.15 6.63
C GLY A 56 -8.55 -7.61 6.72
N ARG A 57 -9.37 -6.86 5.96
CA ARG A 57 -9.39 -5.39 5.99
C ARG A 57 -9.85 -4.87 7.35
N ASN A 58 -10.96 -5.40 7.86
CA ASN A 58 -11.45 -5.03 9.19
C ASN A 58 -10.47 -5.45 10.29
N PHE A 59 -9.81 -6.58 10.11
CA PHE A 59 -8.78 -7.06 11.04
C PHE A 59 -7.55 -6.14 11.03
N ALA A 60 -7.05 -5.74 9.85
CA ALA A 60 -5.96 -4.78 9.72
C ALA A 60 -6.32 -3.43 10.36
N SER A 61 -7.47 -2.85 9.99
CA SER A 61 -7.94 -1.58 10.53
C SER A 61 -8.09 -1.60 12.06
N GLY A 62 -8.70 -2.65 12.61
CA GLY A 62 -8.84 -2.81 14.06
C GLY A 62 -7.50 -3.00 14.77
N SER A 63 -6.51 -3.58 14.09
CA SER A 63 -5.18 -3.77 14.64
C SER A 63 -4.38 -2.48 14.70
N VAL A 64 -4.36 -1.71 13.61
CA VAL A 64 -3.55 -0.47 13.52
C VAL A 64 -4.13 0.68 14.34
N ARG A 65 -5.43 0.65 14.63
CA ARG A 65 -6.13 1.67 15.44
C ARG A 65 -6.15 1.34 16.92
N SER A 66 -5.59 0.20 17.34
CA SER A 66 -5.56 -0.16 18.76
C SER A 66 -4.69 0.85 19.54
N LEU A 67 -5.18 1.31 20.66
CA LEU A 67 -4.45 2.18 21.58
C LEU A 67 -3.30 1.44 22.30
N ASP A 68 -3.43 0.12 22.47
CA ASP A 68 -2.37 -0.73 23.03
C ASP A 68 -1.60 -1.42 21.87
N PRO A 69 -0.31 -1.10 21.68
CA PRO A 69 0.53 -1.72 20.63
C PRO A 69 0.60 -3.24 20.75
N LYS A 70 0.45 -3.80 21.94
CA LYS A 70 0.42 -5.27 22.15
C LYS A 70 -0.67 -5.94 21.34
N ASN A 71 -1.78 -5.25 21.10
CA ASN A 71 -2.87 -5.76 20.27
C ASN A 71 -2.54 -5.76 18.77
N CYS A 72 -1.53 -5.01 18.33
CA CYS A 72 -1.05 -5.03 16.95
C CYS A 72 0.04 -6.08 16.73
N ILE A 73 0.87 -6.32 17.75
CA ILE A 73 1.95 -7.30 17.71
C ILE A 73 1.38 -8.71 17.47
N GLY A 74 2.00 -9.47 16.57
CA GLY A 74 1.61 -10.84 16.22
C GLY A 74 0.43 -10.96 15.25
N ARG A 75 -0.17 -9.85 14.83
CA ARG A 75 -1.26 -9.84 13.87
C ARG A 75 -0.82 -9.76 12.41
N CYS A 76 0.48 -9.85 12.15
CA CYS A 76 1.08 -9.86 10.80
C CYS A 76 0.73 -8.63 9.95
N VAL A 77 0.55 -7.48 10.58
CA VAL A 77 0.24 -6.22 9.88
C VAL A 77 1.41 -5.81 9.02
N ARG A 78 1.12 -5.44 7.78
CA ARG A 78 2.08 -4.90 6.81
C ARG A 78 1.55 -3.60 6.21
N PHE A 79 2.46 -2.83 5.65
CA PHE A 79 2.17 -1.60 4.93
C PHE A 79 2.57 -1.76 3.46
N LEU A 80 1.70 -1.38 2.54
CA LEU A 80 1.92 -1.46 1.11
C LEU A 80 1.88 -0.04 0.51
N PRO A 81 3.01 0.61 0.30
CA PRO A 81 3.10 1.89 -0.38
C PRO A 81 2.53 1.83 -1.80
N PHE A 82 1.73 2.81 -2.18
CA PHE A 82 1.25 2.98 -3.56
C PHE A 82 1.47 4.39 -4.11
N ASN A 83 1.94 5.34 -3.29
CA ASN A 83 2.26 6.68 -3.76
C ASN A 83 3.28 7.37 -2.84
N VAL A 84 4.13 8.22 -3.42
CA VAL A 84 5.03 9.13 -2.72
C VAL A 84 4.53 10.55 -2.97
N LEU A 85 4.08 11.22 -1.89
CA LEU A 85 3.55 12.58 -1.97
C LEU A 85 4.64 13.65 -1.88
N GLU A 86 5.67 13.41 -1.06
CA GLU A 86 6.82 14.31 -0.87
C GLU A 86 8.08 13.47 -0.73
N GLY A 87 9.20 13.99 -1.22
CA GLY A 87 10.51 13.34 -1.19
C GLY A 87 10.81 12.52 -2.44
N MET A 88 11.93 11.83 -2.42
CA MET A 88 12.46 11.04 -3.54
C MET A 88 12.70 11.90 -4.79
N GLU A 89 13.27 13.10 -4.62
CA GLU A 89 13.60 13.98 -5.74
C GLU A 89 14.95 13.64 -6.40
N ASP A 90 15.72 12.78 -5.77
CA ASP A 90 17.03 12.27 -6.20
C ASP A 90 16.95 11.01 -7.08
N VAL A 91 15.74 10.48 -7.33
CA VAL A 91 15.55 9.37 -8.26
C VAL A 91 15.78 9.83 -9.72
N PRO A 92 16.13 8.92 -10.65
CA PRO A 92 16.43 9.26 -12.05
C PRO A 92 15.33 10.04 -12.77
N PHE A 93 14.07 9.78 -12.44
CA PHE A 93 12.91 10.43 -13.04
C PHE A 93 11.94 10.90 -11.94
N PRO A 94 12.18 12.06 -11.30
CA PRO A 94 11.40 12.50 -10.13
C PRO A 94 9.94 12.88 -10.46
N ASP A 95 9.60 13.09 -11.73
CA ASP A 95 8.21 13.27 -12.19
C ASP A 95 7.48 11.92 -12.41
N SER A 96 8.19 10.79 -12.41
CA SER A 96 7.59 9.45 -12.55
C SER A 96 7.17 8.88 -11.19
N ARG A 97 5.90 8.56 -11.06
CA ARG A 97 5.34 7.87 -9.89
C ARG A 97 5.96 6.48 -9.70
N ALA A 98 6.10 5.74 -10.79
CA ALA A 98 6.73 4.42 -10.81
C ALA A 98 8.17 4.51 -10.28
N CYS A 99 8.97 5.44 -10.80
CA CYS A 99 10.35 5.60 -10.38
C CYS A 99 10.49 5.98 -8.90
N LYS A 100 9.60 6.84 -8.37
CA LYS A 100 9.57 7.15 -6.94
C LYS A 100 9.19 5.93 -6.09
N LEU A 101 8.21 5.14 -6.51
CA LEU A 101 7.83 3.90 -5.80
C LEU A 101 8.96 2.86 -5.80
N GLU A 102 9.60 2.64 -6.94
CA GLU A 102 10.77 1.75 -7.04
C GLU A 102 11.91 2.24 -6.16
N GLY A 103 12.13 3.54 -6.10
CA GLY A 103 13.14 4.16 -5.25
C GLY A 103 12.95 3.86 -3.75
N LEU A 104 11.72 3.60 -3.29
CA LEU A 104 11.45 3.24 -1.89
C LEU A 104 12.14 1.94 -1.47
N THR A 105 12.48 1.05 -2.41
CA THR A 105 13.21 -0.19 -2.11
C THR A 105 14.60 0.06 -1.52
N HIS A 106 15.26 1.14 -1.95
CA HIS A 106 16.55 1.55 -1.39
C HIS A 106 16.45 2.03 0.06
N LEU A 107 15.24 2.37 0.50
CA LEU A 107 14.93 2.74 1.87
C LEU A 107 14.41 1.55 2.70
N GLY A 108 14.27 0.37 2.09
CA GLY A 108 13.79 -0.85 2.74
C GLY A 108 12.27 -1.03 2.73
N PHE A 109 11.52 -0.20 2.00
CA PHE A 109 10.09 -0.42 1.80
C PHE A 109 9.83 -1.33 0.60
N GLY A 110 8.77 -2.15 0.69
CA GLY A 110 8.12 -2.69 -0.51
C GLY A 110 7.17 -1.65 -1.12
N TYR A 111 6.53 -1.99 -2.23
CA TYR A 111 5.49 -1.17 -2.85
C TYR A 111 4.41 -2.03 -3.50
N CYS A 112 3.25 -1.42 -3.77
CA CYS A 112 2.15 -2.07 -4.48
C CYS A 112 2.58 -2.48 -5.89
N PRO A 113 2.39 -3.74 -6.31
CA PRO A 113 2.69 -4.15 -7.67
C PRO A 113 1.98 -3.29 -8.70
N PHE A 114 2.68 -2.92 -9.75
CA PHE A 114 2.14 -2.14 -10.85
C PHE A 114 2.76 -2.56 -12.18
N PHE A 115 2.09 -2.17 -13.28
CA PHE A 115 2.67 -2.16 -14.62
C PHE A 115 2.63 -0.74 -15.18
N SER A 116 3.71 -0.32 -15.81
CA SER A 116 3.76 0.91 -16.60
C SER A 116 3.49 0.58 -18.06
N ILE A 117 2.53 1.28 -18.64
CA ILE A 117 2.18 1.15 -20.06
C ILE A 117 2.51 2.49 -20.73
N SER A 118 3.42 2.47 -21.69
CA SER A 118 3.78 3.66 -22.46
C SER A 118 3.12 3.62 -23.84
N GLY A 119 2.73 4.80 -24.33
CA GLY A 119 2.42 5.04 -25.72
C GLY A 119 0.97 4.90 -26.15
N THR A 120 0.78 5.03 -27.47
CA THR A 120 -0.52 5.07 -28.15
C THR A 120 -1.16 3.70 -28.39
N GLY A 121 -0.55 2.63 -27.87
CA GLY A 121 -0.92 1.23 -28.15
C GLY A 121 -1.80 0.56 -27.10
N LEU A 122 -2.43 1.30 -26.18
CA LEU A 122 -3.30 0.68 -25.18
C LEU A 122 -4.60 0.22 -25.81
N SER A 123 -4.64 -1.05 -26.27
CA SER A 123 -5.88 -1.72 -26.65
C SER A 123 -6.57 -2.30 -25.41
N ARG A 124 -7.88 -2.55 -25.53
CA ARG A 124 -8.65 -3.24 -24.48
C ARG A 124 -8.06 -4.60 -24.14
N GLU A 125 -7.70 -5.39 -25.14
CA GLU A 125 -7.11 -6.72 -24.96
C GLU A 125 -5.78 -6.64 -24.20
N TYR A 126 -4.97 -5.63 -24.51
CA TYR A 126 -3.69 -5.40 -23.82
C TYR A 126 -3.89 -5.02 -22.35
N ALA A 127 -4.86 -4.14 -22.07
CA ALA A 127 -5.22 -3.77 -20.71
C ALA A 127 -5.75 -4.97 -19.90
N GLU A 128 -6.63 -5.80 -20.50
CA GLU A 128 -7.16 -7.00 -19.86
C GLU A 128 -6.06 -7.99 -19.48
N LYS A 129 -5.03 -8.15 -20.31
CA LYS A 129 -3.88 -9.00 -20.01
C LYS A 129 -3.13 -8.50 -18.77
N PHE A 130 -2.81 -7.21 -18.68
CA PHE A 130 -2.12 -6.65 -17.51
C PHE A 130 -2.95 -6.73 -16.23
N ILE A 131 -4.26 -6.55 -16.34
CA ILE A 131 -5.17 -6.75 -15.22
C ILE A 131 -5.07 -8.18 -14.68
N GLN A 132 -5.10 -9.18 -15.56
CA GLN A 132 -4.98 -10.58 -15.17
C GLN A 132 -3.61 -10.90 -14.54
N GLU A 133 -2.54 -10.33 -15.07
CA GLU A 133 -1.19 -10.48 -14.50
C GLU A 133 -1.07 -9.84 -13.11
N LEU A 134 -1.66 -8.65 -12.90
CA LEU A 134 -1.70 -8.01 -11.58
C LEU A 134 -2.50 -8.83 -10.57
N VAL A 135 -3.67 -9.35 -10.97
CA VAL A 135 -4.49 -10.22 -10.11
C VAL A 135 -3.72 -11.47 -9.71
N SER A 136 -3.04 -12.11 -10.68
CA SER A 136 -2.21 -13.29 -10.41
C SER A 136 -1.03 -12.96 -9.48
N THR A 137 -0.38 -11.84 -9.70
CA THR A 137 0.73 -11.36 -8.84
C THR A 137 0.23 -11.11 -7.42
N ALA A 138 -0.90 -10.42 -7.26
CA ALA A 138 -1.49 -10.16 -5.95
C ALA A 138 -1.85 -11.47 -5.23
N ALA A 139 -2.42 -12.44 -5.93
CA ALA A 139 -2.73 -13.75 -5.36
C ALA A 139 -1.48 -14.48 -4.88
N ASN A 140 -0.42 -14.50 -5.67
CA ASN A 140 0.87 -15.13 -5.32
C ASN A 140 1.54 -14.45 -4.11
N LEU A 141 1.36 -13.15 -3.96
CA LEU A 141 1.87 -12.35 -2.84
C LEU A 141 0.90 -12.33 -1.63
N HIS A 142 -0.20 -13.04 -1.71
CA HIS A 142 -1.27 -13.05 -0.69
C HIS A 142 -1.82 -11.66 -0.36
N LEU A 143 -1.83 -10.73 -1.34
CA LEU A 143 -2.38 -9.40 -1.17
C LEU A 143 -3.91 -9.43 -1.26
N PRO A 144 -4.64 -8.90 -0.28
CA PRO A 144 -6.08 -8.74 -0.38
C PRO A 144 -6.37 -7.54 -1.31
N ILE A 145 -6.89 -7.80 -2.50
CA ILE A 145 -7.26 -6.76 -3.46
C ILE A 145 -8.76 -6.72 -3.66
N ASP A 146 -9.32 -5.53 -3.83
CA ASP A 146 -10.72 -5.26 -4.15
C ASP A 146 -10.88 -4.54 -5.51
N GLY A 147 -9.79 -4.14 -6.14
CA GLY A 147 -9.77 -3.51 -7.44
C GLY A 147 -8.38 -3.16 -7.94
N ILE A 148 -8.33 -2.63 -9.16
CA ILE A 148 -7.11 -2.13 -9.80
C ILE A 148 -7.35 -0.69 -10.20
N VAL A 149 -6.37 0.17 -9.94
CA VAL A 149 -6.43 1.60 -10.24
C VAL A 149 -5.49 1.91 -11.40
N MET A 150 -6.00 2.61 -12.41
CA MET A 150 -5.21 3.16 -13.51
C MET A 150 -4.97 4.65 -13.25
N ILE A 151 -3.71 5.05 -13.28
CA ILE A 151 -3.29 6.43 -13.03
C ILE A 151 -2.21 6.85 -14.02
N PHE A 152 -2.05 8.14 -14.23
CA PHE A 152 -0.92 8.66 -15.00
C PHE A 152 0.37 8.53 -14.20
N ASP A 153 1.44 8.08 -14.86
CA ASP A 153 2.76 7.98 -14.24
C ASP A 153 3.36 9.36 -13.98
N SER A 154 3.26 10.30 -14.95
CA SER A 154 3.74 11.67 -14.76
C SER A 154 2.93 12.39 -13.69
N LEU A 155 3.60 12.82 -12.63
CA LEU A 155 3.02 13.56 -11.51
C LEU A 155 2.59 14.96 -11.95
N SER A 156 3.39 15.64 -12.79
CA SER A 156 3.08 16.97 -13.31
C SER A 156 1.85 16.93 -14.22
N TYR A 157 1.77 15.93 -15.11
CA TYR A 157 0.60 15.72 -15.97
C TYR A 157 -0.64 15.40 -15.15
N SER A 158 -0.54 14.48 -14.19
CA SER A 158 -1.64 14.14 -13.29
C SER A 158 -2.18 15.37 -12.54
N LYS A 159 -1.28 16.27 -12.08
CA LYS A 159 -1.67 17.54 -11.44
C LYS A 159 -2.37 18.49 -12.42
N SER A 160 -1.92 18.53 -13.68
CA SER A 160 -2.53 19.41 -14.71
C SER A 160 -3.95 19.00 -15.09
N CYS A 161 -4.30 17.72 -14.95
CA CYS A 161 -5.65 17.21 -15.18
C CYS A 161 -6.67 17.69 -14.14
N GLY A 162 -6.20 18.32 -13.05
CA GLY A 162 -7.05 18.83 -11.98
C GLY A 162 -7.50 17.75 -10.99
N LYS A 163 -8.30 18.18 -10.01
CA LYS A 163 -8.84 17.31 -8.97
C LYS A 163 -10.35 17.19 -9.15
N THR A 164 -10.87 15.99 -9.16
CA THR A 164 -12.30 15.77 -8.90
C THR A 164 -12.51 15.66 -7.38
N GLY A 165 -13.70 15.99 -6.87
CA GLY A 165 -13.98 16.04 -5.42
C GLY A 165 -13.73 14.74 -4.64
N HIS A 166 -13.39 13.64 -5.32
CA HIS A 166 -13.18 12.32 -4.73
C HIS A 166 -11.83 11.67 -5.06
N HIS A 167 -11.09 12.15 -6.05
CA HIS A 167 -9.81 11.56 -6.46
C HIS A 167 -8.79 12.61 -6.91
N TYR A 168 -7.52 12.31 -6.63
CA TYR A 168 -6.37 12.99 -7.21
C TYR A 168 -6.03 12.36 -8.54
#